data_47c94b588068fa63ced7faf4de0f6d84
#
_entry.id   47c94b588068fa63ced7faf4de0f6d84
#
_cell.length_a   1.000
_cell.length_b   1.000
_cell.length_c   1.000
_cell.angle_alpha   90.00
_cell.angle_beta   90.00
_cell.angle_gamma   90.00
#
_symmetry.space_group_name_H-M   'P 1'
#
loop_
_entity.id
_entity.type
_entity.pdbx_description
1 polymer ?
#
loop_
_entity_poly.entity_id
_entity_poly.type
_entity_poly.pdbx_seq_one_letter_code
_entity_poly.pdbx_strand_id
1 'polypeptide(L)'
;MSEPIRVVRADELAPADPTPGMARMLAFRAPGLWAGRLETEAGATSGWHHHDVNESSLYVVSGVVRLEFEGREGYVEAHPGDFVHVPAHTVHRESNPTDETSVVVIARAGDGIPTVNVDEPPFPHRS
;
A
#
# COMPACT_ATOMS: atom_id res chain seq x y z
N MET A 1 -25.95 17.41 -9.27
CA MET A 1 -25.35 18.31 -8.26
C MET A 1 -24.07 17.67 -7.75
N SER A 2 -22.97 18.40 -7.76
CA SER A 2 -21.70 17.88 -7.29
C SER A 2 -21.59 18.02 -5.77
N GLU A 3 -20.80 17.15 -5.17
CA GLU A 3 -20.49 17.25 -3.75
C GLU A 3 -19.54 18.44 -3.52
N PRO A 4 -19.60 19.06 -2.33
CA PRO A 4 -18.67 20.14 -2.02
C PRO A 4 -17.25 19.63 -1.87
N ILE A 5 -16.28 20.47 -2.11
CA ILE A 5 -14.89 20.18 -1.77
C ILE A 5 -14.83 20.05 -0.24
N ARG A 6 -14.15 19.03 0.23
CA ARG A 6 -13.97 18.81 1.67
C ARG A 6 -12.50 18.62 1.99
N VAL A 7 -12.16 19.00 3.22
CA VAL A 7 -10.81 18.76 3.74
C VAL A 7 -10.95 17.75 4.87
N VAL A 8 -10.16 16.68 4.80
CA VAL A 8 -10.05 15.72 5.89
C VAL A 8 -8.76 16.04 6.64
N ARG A 9 -8.89 16.42 7.90
CA ARG A 9 -7.75 16.84 8.71
C ARG A 9 -6.94 15.63 9.15
N ALA A 10 -5.68 15.85 9.50
CA ALA A 10 -4.78 14.77 9.91
C ALA A 10 -5.30 13.98 11.12
N ASP A 11 -6.04 14.63 12.01
CA ASP A 11 -6.62 13.99 13.20
C ASP A 11 -8.01 13.38 12.96
N GLU A 12 -8.49 13.43 11.72
CA GLU A 12 -9.81 12.89 11.35
C GLU A 12 -9.71 11.57 10.59
N LEU A 13 -8.51 11.05 10.37
CA LEU A 13 -8.32 9.79 9.68
C LEU A 13 -8.90 8.64 10.51
N ALA A 14 -9.53 7.68 9.84
CA ALA A 14 -10.14 6.53 10.50
C ALA A 14 -9.32 5.26 10.28
N PRO A 15 -9.19 4.39 11.29
CA PRO A 15 -8.51 3.11 11.10
C PRO A 15 -9.16 2.29 9.99
N ALA A 16 -8.35 1.65 9.18
CA ALA A 16 -8.78 0.74 8.13
C ALA A 16 -8.14 -0.63 8.35
N ASP A 17 -8.32 -1.55 7.41
CA ASP A 17 -7.96 -2.96 7.52
C ASP A 17 -6.64 -3.21 8.28
N PRO A 18 -6.69 -3.89 9.44
CA PRO A 18 -5.50 -4.09 10.26
C PRO A 18 -4.53 -5.10 9.64
N THR A 19 -3.24 -4.79 9.75
CA THR A 19 -2.15 -5.72 9.44
C THR A 19 -1.13 -5.55 10.57
N PRO A 20 -0.62 -6.63 11.17
CA PRO A 20 0.37 -6.49 12.24
C PRO A 20 1.56 -5.64 11.81
N GLY A 21 1.89 -4.63 12.63
CA GLY A 21 2.98 -3.71 12.35
C GLY A 21 2.68 -2.63 11.30
N MET A 22 1.46 -2.60 10.78
CA MET A 22 1.07 -1.66 9.73
C MET A 22 -0.25 -0.99 10.11
N ALA A 23 -0.22 0.34 10.27
CA ALA A 23 -1.39 1.13 10.59
C ALA A 23 -1.91 1.81 9.32
N ARG A 24 -3.02 1.29 8.80
CA ARG A 24 -3.69 1.83 7.62
C ARG A 24 -4.79 2.78 8.07
N MET A 25 -4.79 3.99 7.54
CA MET A 25 -5.75 5.03 7.93
C MET A 25 -6.47 5.53 6.69
N LEU A 26 -7.79 5.50 6.74
CA LEU A 26 -8.63 6.03 5.66
C LEU A 26 -8.82 7.53 5.86
N ALA A 27 -8.52 8.31 4.82
CA ALA A 27 -8.83 9.74 4.78
C ALA A 27 -10.23 9.95 4.21
N PHE A 28 -10.47 9.47 2.98
CA PHE A 28 -11.79 9.54 2.38
C PHE A 28 -11.95 8.46 1.32
N ARG A 29 -13.20 8.25 0.98
CA ARG A 29 -13.59 7.29 -0.06
C ARG A 29 -14.66 7.94 -0.94
N ALA A 30 -14.56 7.70 -2.25
CA ALA A 30 -15.54 8.11 -3.23
C ALA A 30 -15.70 6.96 -4.23
N PRO A 31 -16.71 6.96 -5.10
CA PRO A 31 -16.81 5.91 -6.11
C PRO A 31 -15.52 5.82 -6.93
N GLY A 32 -14.92 4.62 -6.94
CA GLY A 32 -13.68 4.36 -7.67
C GLY A 32 -12.42 4.97 -7.09
N LEU A 33 -12.47 5.54 -5.88
CA LEU A 33 -11.30 6.19 -5.29
C LEU A 33 -11.24 5.96 -3.78
N TRP A 34 -10.08 5.54 -3.31
CA TRP A 34 -9.75 5.40 -1.89
C TRP A 34 -8.47 6.18 -1.63
N ALA A 35 -8.43 7.00 -0.59
CA ALA A 35 -7.24 7.76 -0.22
C ALA A 35 -6.96 7.62 1.26
N GLY A 36 -5.69 7.44 1.60
CA GLY A 36 -5.30 7.26 2.98
C GLY A 36 -3.81 7.27 3.20
N ARG A 37 -3.41 6.82 4.38
CA ARG A 37 -2.02 6.81 4.81
C ARG A 37 -1.70 5.47 5.45
N LEU A 38 -0.49 4.98 5.21
CA LEU A 38 0.03 3.75 5.79
C LEU A 38 1.29 4.07 6.57
N GLU A 39 1.32 3.65 7.84
CA GLU A 39 2.53 3.70 8.65
C GLU A 39 2.96 2.27 8.91
N THR A 40 4.22 1.97 8.61
CA THR A 40 4.78 0.64 8.80
C THR A 40 5.89 0.69 9.82
N GLU A 41 5.77 -0.08 10.88
CA GLU A 41 6.77 -0.15 11.95
C GLU A 41 8.08 -0.71 11.41
N ALA A 42 9.17 -0.35 12.09
CA ALA A 42 10.50 -0.86 11.78
C ALA A 42 10.48 -2.40 11.71
N GLY A 43 11.03 -2.94 10.62
CA GLY A 43 11.15 -4.39 10.44
C GLY A 43 9.87 -5.12 10.09
N ALA A 44 8.72 -4.44 10.01
CA ALA A 44 7.46 -5.11 9.70
C ALA A 44 7.37 -5.50 8.23
N THR A 45 6.70 -6.62 7.97
CA THR A 45 6.49 -7.16 6.62
C THR A 45 5.05 -7.60 6.49
N SER A 46 4.39 -7.24 5.40
CA SER A 46 3.04 -7.72 5.09
C SER A 46 3.09 -9.18 4.61
N GLY A 47 1.93 -9.83 4.56
CA GLY A 47 1.79 -11.08 3.81
C GLY A 47 1.76 -10.81 2.31
N TRP A 48 1.80 -11.86 1.52
CA TRP A 48 1.60 -11.78 0.08
C TRP A 48 0.13 -11.51 -0.21
N HIS A 49 -0.17 -10.54 -1.06
CA HIS A 49 -1.53 -10.14 -1.37
C HIS A 49 -1.61 -9.38 -2.70
N HIS A 50 -2.83 -9.17 -3.17
CA HIS A 50 -3.11 -8.24 -4.26
C HIS A 50 -4.37 -7.45 -3.91
N HIS A 51 -4.70 -6.46 -4.71
CA HIS A 51 -5.83 -5.57 -4.48
C HIS A 51 -6.92 -5.71 -5.53
N ASP A 52 -7.05 -6.92 -6.09
CA ASP A 52 -8.04 -7.23 -7.11
C ASP A 52 -7.88 -6.30 -8.32
N VAL A 53 -8.96 -5.72 -8.84
CA VAL A 53 -8.91 -4.81 -9.99
C VAL A 53 -8.37 -3.43 -9.63
N ASN A 54 -8.16 -3.14 -8.36
CA ASN A 54 -7.69 -1.82 -7.93
C ASN A 54 -6.23 -1.59 -8.30
N GLU A 55 -5.93 -0.37 -8.72
CA GLU A 55 -4.56 0.11 -8.90
C GLU A 55 -4.21 1.06 -7.79
N SER A 56 -2.96 1.02 -7.34
CA SER A 56 -2.52 1.89 -6.26
C SER A 56 -1.36 2.76 -6.68
N SER A 57 -1.38 3.99 -6.18
CA SER A 57 -0.25 4.91 -6.22
C SER A 57 0.18 5.13 -4.78
N LEU A 58 1.46 4.91 -4.51
CA LEU A 58 2.05 5.14 -3.19
C LEU A 58 3.03 6.30 -3.31
N TYR A 59 3.00 7.21 -2.35
CA TYR A 59 3.98 8.28 -2.27
C TYR A 59 4.68 8.18 -0.92
N VAL A 60 6.00 8.03 -0.93
CA VAL A 60 6.77 7.88 0.30
C VAL A 60 7.02 9.25 0.92
N VAL A 61 6.48 9.47 2.11
CA VAL A 61 6.67 10.70 2.87
C VAL A 61 7.94 10.63 3.68
N SER A 62 8.15 9.50 4.37
CA SER A 62 9.36 9.28 5.18
C SER A 62 9.66 7.80 5.29
N GLY A 63 10.91 7.49 5.56
CA GLY A 63 11.36 6.10 5.68
C GLY A 63 11.57 5.44 4.32
N VAL A 64 11.59 4.11 4.32
CA VAL A 64 11.84 3.29 3.13
C VAL A 64 10.74 2.24 3.02
N VAL A 65 10.27 2.03 1.80
CA VAL A 65 9.33 0.93 1.48
C VAL A 65 10.03 -0.02 0.54
N ARG A 66 10.07 -1.29 0.92
CA ARG A 66 10.62 -2.35 0.10
C ARG A 66 9.46 -3.19 -0.42
N LEU A 67 9.47 -3.50 -1.72
CA LEU A 67 8.41 -4.28 -2.35
C LEU A 67 9.00 -5.47 -3.08
N GLU A 68 8.40 -6.62 -2.83
CA GLU A 68 8.66 -7.86 -3.57
C GLU A 68 7.38 -8.18 -4.34
N PHE A 69 7.49 -8.68 -5.56
CA PHE A 69 6.30 -8.98 -6.36
C PHE A 69 6.53 -10.15 -7.31
N GLU A 70 5.44 -10.74 -7.75
CA GLU A 70 5.47 -11.88 -8.65
C GLU A 70 6.19 -11.55 -9.96
N GLY A 71 6.88 -12.52 -10.51
CA GLY A 71 7.61 -12.36 -11.75
C GLY A 71 9.01 -11.79 -11.61
N ARG A 72 9.42 -11.44 -10.38
CA ARG A 72 10.74 -10.91 -10.12
C ARG A 72 11.29 -11.44 -8.81
N GLU A 73 12.52 -11.93 -8.83
CA GLU A 73 13.24 -12.26 -7.60
C GLU A 73 13.89 -11.02 -7.04
N GLY A 74 13.96 -10.94 -5.70
CA GLY A 74 14.51 -9.78 -5.02
C GLY A 74 13.44 -8.73 -4.75
N TYR A 75 13.86 -7.49 -4.65
CA TYR A 75 12.98 -6.41 -4.27
C TYR A 75 13.34 -5.11 -4.99
N VAL A 76 12.38 -4.18 -4.96
CA VAL A 76 12.63 -2.78 -5.30
C VAL A 76 12.42 -1.95 -4.05
N GLU A 77 13.06 -0.78 -3.97
CA GLU A 77 12.91 0.13 -2.83
C GLU A 77 12.51 1.51 -3.28
N ALA A 78 11.64 2.13 -2.50
CA ALA A 78 11.25 3.51 -2.68
C ALA A 78 11.64 4.32 -1.44
N HIS A 79 12.10 5.54 -1.67
CA HIS A 79 12.62 6.47 -0.66
C HIS A 79 11.77 7.74 -0.62
N PRO A 80 11.94 8.61 0.38
CA PRO A 80 11.13 9.83 0.48
C PRO A 80 11.13 10.63 -0.83
N GLY A 81 9.92 10.98 -1.28
CA GLY A 81 9.72 11.67 -2.56
C GLY A 81 9.43 10.76 -3.73
N ASP A 82 9.63 9.46 -3.58
CA ASP A 82 9.38 8.51 -4.68
C ASP A 82 7.91 8.11 -4.75
N PHE A 83 7.46 7.81 -5.96
CA PHE A 83 6.15 7.21 -6.20
C PHE A 83 6.32 5.75 -6.58
N VAL A 84 5.37 4.93 -6.14
CA VAL A 84 5.29 3.51 -6.52
C VAL A 84 3.94 3.27 -7.20
N HIS A 85 3.97 2.64 -8.35
CA HIS A 85 2.75 2.21 -9.04
C HIS A 85 2.58 0.71 -8.83
N VAL A 86 1.45 0.31 -8.24
CA VAL A 86 1.09 -1.09 -8.06
C VAL A 86 -0.08 -1.39 -9.00
N PRO A 87 0.17 -2.08 -10.13
CA PRO A 87 -0.88 -2.40 -11.09
C PRO A 87 -1.95 -3.34 -10.50
N ALA A 88 -3.11 -3.39 -11.16
CA ALA A 88 -4.18 -4.31 -10.79
C ALA A 88 -3.67 -5.76 -10.76
N HIS A 89 -4.23 -6.57 -9.86
CA HIS A 89 -3.96 -8.02 -9.72
C HIS A 89 -2.49 -8.39 -9.42
N THR A 90 -1.64 -7.43 -9.09
CA THR A 90 -0.23 -7.72 -8.83
C THR A 90 -0.04 -8.29 -7.43
N VAL A 91 0.38 -9.55 -7.35
CA VAL A 91 0.70 -10.19 -6.08
C VAL A 91 2.04 -9.63 -5.59
N HIS A 92 2.02 -9.06 -4.38
CA HIS A 92 3.19 -8.39 -3.83
C HIS A 92 3.21 -8.49 -2.31
N ARG A 93 4.33 -8.07 -1.75
CA ARG A 93 4.55 -7.98 -0.31
C ARG A 93 5.35 -6.72 -0.04
N GLU A 94 4.97 -5.98 1.01
CA GLU A 94 5.64 -4.75 1.42
C GLU A 94 6.38 -4.96 2.72
N SER A 95 7.51 -4.28 2.89
CA SER A 95 8.25 -4.32 4.14
C SER A 95 8.97 -3.00 4.40
N ASN A 96 9.30 -2.80 5.66
CA ASN A 96 10.15 -1.69 6.11
C ASN A 96 11.46 -2.27 6.61
N PRO A 97 12.56 -2.19 5.83
CA PRO A 97 13.83 -2.80 6.22
C PRO A 97 14.64 -1.97 7.21
N THR A 98 14.12 -0.82 7.63
CA THR A 98 14.86 0.11 8.50
C THR A 98 14.46 -0.03 9.96
N ASP A 99 15.12 0.74 10.81
CA ASP A 99 14.82 0.79 12.25
C ASP A 99 13.92 1.96 12.63
N GLU A 100 13.31 2.62 11.65
CA GLU A 100 12.36 3.72 11.84
C GLU A 100 11.03 3.41 11.16
N THR A 101 9.94 4.01 11.66
CA THR A 101 8.63 3.90 11.02
C THR A 101 8.64 4.56 9.65
N SER A 102 8.05 3.93 8.65
CA SER A 102 7.86 4.55 7.35
C SER A 102 6.44 5.09 7.22
N VAL A 103 6.28 6.15 6.45
CA VAL A 103 4.98 6.79 6.19
C VAL A 103 4.77 6.92 4.69
N VAL A 104 3.64 6.40 4.22
CA VAL A 104 3.28 6.36 2.81
C VAL A 104 1.86 6.89 2.65
N VAL A 105 1.65 7.73 1.63
CA VAL A 105 0.30 8.15 1.21
C VAL A 105 -0.16 7.23 0.10
N ILE A 106 -1.38 6.74 0.22
CA ILE A 106 -1.97 5.80 -0.73
C ILE A 106 -3.14 6.45 -1.45
N ALA A 107 -3.15 6.36 -2.78
CA ALA A 107 -4.32 6.64 -3.60
C ALA A 107 -4.63 5.36 -4.38
N ARG A 108 -5.86 4.85 -4.23
CA ARG A 108 -6.26 3.59 -4.86
C ARG A 108 -7.47 3.83 -5.74
N ALA A 109 -7.36 3.43 -7.00
CA ALA A 109 -8.43 3.55 -7.98
C ALA A 109 -9.10 2.20 -8.18
N GLY A 110 -10.45 2.20 -8.23
CA GLY A 110 -11.24 1.01 -8.46
C GLY A 110 -12.19 0.70 -7.32
N ASP A 111 -13.15 -0.17 -7.58
CA ASP A 111 -14.15 -0.61 -6.60
C ASP A 111 -14.05 -2.14 -6.37
N GLY A 112 -12.86 -2.69 -6.52
CA GLY A 112 -12.62 -4.11 -6.29
C GLY A 112 -12.44 -4.44 -4.82
N ILE A 113 -12.09 -5.69 -4.55
CA ILE A 113 -11.83 -6.17 -3.19
C ILE A 113 -10.60 -5.46 -2.66
N PRO A 114 -10.66 -4.84 -1.47
CA PRO A 114 -9.53 -4.07 -0.94
C PRO A 114 -8.23 -4.86 -0.82
N THR A 115 -8.29 -6.08 -0.31
CA THR A 115 -7.09 -6.91 -0.16
C THR A 115 -7.48 -8.38 -0.28
N VAL A 116 -6.73 -9.10 -1.12
CA VAL A 116 -6.88 -10.56 -1.27
C VAL A 116 -5.55 -11.19 -0.86
N ASN A 117 -5.55 -11.92 0.25
CA ASN A 117 -4.35 -12.59 0.75
C ASN A 117 -4.13 -13.88 -0.05
N VAL A 118 -2.88 -14.14 -0.41
CA VAL A 118 -2.51 -15.30 -1.21
C VAL A 118 -1.22 -15.93 -0.67
N ASP A 119 -0.89 -17.11 -1.20
CA ASP A 119 0.38 -17.75 -0.89
C ASP A 119 1.52 -17.08 -1.66
N GLU A 120 2.74 -17.30 -1.22
CA GLU A 120 3.92 -16.78 -1.90
C GLU A 120 3.94 -17.26 -3.36
N PRO A 121 4.04 -16.33 -4.33
CA PRO A 121 4.07 -16.69 -5.74
C PRO A 121 5.41 -17.32 -6.13
N PRO A 122 5.42 -18.20 -7.15
CA PRO A 122 6.67 -18.71 -7.68
C PRO A 122 7.43 -17.62 -8.43
N PHE A 123 8.75 -17.69 -8.40
CA PHE A 123 9.61 -16.79 -9.16
C PHE A 123 10.11 -17.50 -10.42
N PRO A 124 10.24 -16.78 -11.57
CA PRO A 124 10.54 -17.44 -12.85
C PRO A 124 11.80 -18.27 -12.90
N HIS A 125 12.81 -17.92 -12.11
CA HIS A 125 14.10 -18.62 -12.13
C HIS A 125 14.24 -19.65 -11.01
N ARG A 126 13.20 -19.89 -10.23
CA ARG A 126 13.15 -20.98 -9.27
C ARG A 126 12.71 -22.24 -9.98
N SER A 127 13.53 -23.18 -10.02
CA SER A 127 13.22 -24.46 -10.62
C SER A 127 13.10 -25.55 -9.56
#